data_2273662bf8ac3710a65d5722a9f77cac
#
_entry.id   2273662bf8ac3710a65d5722a9f77cac
#
_cell.length_a   1.000
_cell.length_b   1.000
_cell.length_c   1.000
_cell.angle_alpha   90.00
_cell.angle_beta   90.00
_cell.angle_gamma   90.00
#
_symmetry.space_group_name_H-M   'P 1'
#
loop_
_entity.id
_entity.type
_entity.pdbx_description
1 polymer ?
#
loop_
_entity_poly.entity_id
_entity_poly.type
_entity_poly.pdbx_seq_one_letter_code
_entity_poly.pdbx_strand_id
1 'polypeptide(L)'
;MADKAFITPNVLKWARESARMTEETAAAKVSVTVEKFKEWEAGTNQPTIRQAKTLAKAYKRPFALFFLPEIPRDFQPLQDFRKSGSKSLTTSSVFIIREIQQKQAWISDVYSENQEEKLPFVGRYSINDNPQKVAQDILKTLEINPATYKSDNPIKEWID
;
A
#
# COMPACT_ATOMS: atom_id res chain seq x y z
N MET A 1 31.02 -14.53 -16.65
CA MET A 1 29.60 -14.91 -16.61
C MET A 1 28.88 -13.97 -15.65
N ALA A 2 27.66 -13.54 -15.97
CA ALA A 2 26.90 -12.73 -15.01
C ALA A 2 26.31 -13.63 -13.93
N ASP A 3 26.51 -13.29 -12.65
CA ASP A 3 26.03 -14.08 -11.53
C ASP A 3 24.50 -14.14 -11.50
N LYS A 4 23.96 -15.35 -11.43
CA LYS A 4 22.51 -15.59 -11.35
C LYS A 4 22.01 -15.39 -9.92
N ALA A 5 20.81 -14.79 -9.80
CA ALA A 5 20.09 -14.66 -8.54
C ALA A 5 19.09 -15.82 -8.45
N PHE A 6 19.32 -16.78 -7.55
CA PHE A 6 18.41 -17.89 -7.29
C PHE A 6 17.23 -17.41 -6.44
N ILE A 7 16.33 -16.65 -7.07
CA ILE A 7 15.15 -16.08 -6.43
C ILE A 7 13.98 -17.05 -6.44
N THR A 8 13.06 -16.90 -5.50
CA THR A 8 11.82 -17.68 -5.41
C THR A 8 10.81 -17.20 -6.45
N PRO A 9 10.44 -18.03 -7.46
CA PRO A 9 9.59 -17.61 -8.56
C PRO A 9 8.24 -17.04 -8.13
N ASN A 10 7.56 -17.72 -7.20
CA ASN A 10 6.26 -17.26 -6.67
C ASN A 10 6.35 -15.91 -5.97
N VAL A 11 7.46 -15.64 -5.29
CA VAL A 11 7.68 -14.34 -4.62
C VAL A 11 7.95 -13.24 -5.66
N LEU A 12 8.68 -13.54 -6.74
CA LEU A 12 8.87 -12.60 -7.84
C LEU A 12 7.55 -12.23 -8.49
N LYS A 13 6.74 -13.24 -8.84
CA LYS A 13 5.40 -13.05 -9.43
C LYS A 13 4.50 -12.21 -8.53
N TRP A 14 4.39 -12.61 -7.25
CA TRP A 14 3.62 -11.86 -6.26
C TRP A 14 4.10 -10.41 -6.13
N ALA A 15 5.40 -10.16 -6.14
CA ALA A 15 5.94 -8.80 -6.02
C ALA A 15 5.54 -7.91 -7.21
N ARG A 16 5.54 -8.47 -8.44
CA ARG A 16 5.06 -7.79 -9.64
C ARG A 16 3.55 -7.50 -9.56
N GLU A 17 2.76 -8.52 -9.26
CA GLU A 17 1.30 -8.41 -9.18
C GLU A 17 0.87 -7.43 -8.07
N SER A 18 1.54 -7.47 -6.92
CA SER A 18 1.31 -6.54 -5.82
C SER A 18 1.67 -5.09 -6.18
N ALA A 19 2.57 -4.89 -7.15
CA ALA A 19 2.90 -3.58 -7.73
C ALA A 19 1.96 -3.16 -8.87
N ARG A 20 0.98 -4.00 -9.24
CA ARG A 20 0.08 -3.79 -10.38
C ARG A 20 0.83 -3.58 -11.70
N MET A 21 1.93 -4.30 -11.89
CA MET A 21 2.71 -4.27 -13.13
C MET A 21 2.38 -5.49 -14.00
N THR A 22 2.28 -5.26 -15.32
CA THR A 22 2.18 -6.35 -16.29
C THR A 22 3.54 -6.99 -16.53
N GLU A 23 3.55 -8.20 -17.11
CA GLU A 23 4.78 -8.91 -17.49
C GLU A 23 5.61 -8.11 -18.50
N GLU A 24 4.94 -7.46 -19.46
CA GLU A 24 5.58 -6.61 -20.47
C GLU A 24 6.30 -5.43 -19.83
N THR A 25 5.62 -4.75 -18.88
CA THR A 25 6.21 -3.61 -18.17
C THR A 25 7.42 -4.05 -17.35
N ALA A 26 7.33 -5.19 -16.67
CA ALA A 26 8.42 -5.73 -15.86
C ALA A 26 9.61 -6.19 -16.73
N ALA A 27 9.36 -6.89 -17.83
CA ALA A 27 10.37 -7.33 -18.79
C ALA A 27 11.12 -6.13 -19.40
N ALA A 28 10.39 -5.08 -19.77
CA ALA A 28 10.98 -3.83 -20.29
C ALA A 28 11.93 -3.16 -19.28
N LYS A 29 11.61 -3.19 -17.95
CA LYS A 29 12.48 -2.61 -16.90
C LYS A 29 13.84 -3.26 -16.81
N VAL A 30 13.98 -4.51 -17.24
CA VAL A 30 15.23 -5.29 -17.20
C VAL A 30 15.77 -5.64 -18.59
N SER A 31 15.19 -5.05 -19.64
CA SER A 31 15.60 -5.20 -21.04
C SER A 31 15.67 -6.66 -21.50
N VAL A 32 14.63 -7.43 -21.23
CA VAL A 32 14.45 -8.81 -21.69
C VAL A 32 13.11 -8.97 -22.42
N THR A 33 12.96 -10.08 -23.15
CA THR A 33 11.68 -10.44 -23.75
C THR A 33 10.70 -10.91 -22.68
N VAL A 34 9.40 -10.84 -22.97
CA VAL A 34 8.34 -11.30 -22.06
C VAL A 34 8.46 -12.79 -21.80
N GLU A 35 8.82 -13.58 -22.82
CA GLU A 35 9.02 -15.03 -22.72
C GLU A 35 10.11 -15.34 -21.68
N LYS A 36 11.25 -14.66 -21.78
CA LYS A 36 12.36 -14.84 -20.82
C LYS A 36 11.98 -14.41 -19.42
N PHE A 37 11.17 -13.36 -19.28
CA PHE A 37 10.66 -12.94 -17.99
C PHE A 37 9.71 -13.97 -17.37
N LYS A 38 8.82 -14.57 -18.19
CA LYS A 38 7.94 -15.67 -17.77
C LYS A 38 8.70 -16.90 -17.30
N GLU A 39 9.85 -17.23 -17.93
CA GLU A 39 10.71 -18.32 -17.47
C GLU A 39 11.19 -18.10 -16.02
N TRP A 40 11.44 -16.84 -15.62
CA TRP A 40 11.84 -16.54 -14.24
C TRP A 40 10.68 -16.73 -13.25
N GLU A 41 9.47 -16.32 -13.62
CA GLU A 41 8.28 -16.53 -12.78
C GLU A 41 7.81 -18.00 -12.76
N ALA A 42 8.16 -18.79 -13.77
CA ALA A 42 7.95 -20.24 -13.82
C ALA A 42 9.07 -21.04 -13.13
N GLY A 43 10.20 -20.39 -12.79
CA GLY A 43 11.35 -21.07 -12.17
C GLY A 43 12.22 -21.89 -13.12
N THR A 44 11.95 -21.87 -14.42
CA THR A 44 12.74 -22.61 -15.43
C THR A 44 14.06 -21.93 -15.77
N ASN A 45 14.18 -20.63 -15.46
CA ASN A 45 15.41 -19.85 -15.60
C ASN A 45 15.51 -18.86 -14.43
N GLN A 46 16.70 -18.22 -14.30
CA GLN A 46 16.95 -17.26 -13.24
C GLN A 46 17.49 -15.94 -13.82
N PRO A 47 17.06 -14.78 -13.28
CA PRO A 47 17.65 -13.50 -13.63
C PRO A 47 19.08 -13.39 -13.11
N THR A 48 19.83 -12.45 -13.64
CA THR A 48 21.09 -12.03 -13.01
C THR A 48 20.81 -11.22 -11.74
N ILE A 49 21.79 -11.16 -10.84
CA ILE A 49 21.70 -10.32 -9.63
C ILE A 49 21.36 -8.86 -9.99
N ARG A 50 21.94 -8.32 -11.06
CA ARG A 50 21.65 -6.97 -11.52
C ARG A 50 20.19 -6.81 -11.94
N GLN A 51 19.65 -7.75 -12.69
CA GLN A 51 18.25 -7.74 -13.12
C GLN A 51 17.30 -7.86 -11.93
N ALA A 52 17.55 -8.79 -11.01
CA ALA A 52 16.76 -8.96 -9.81
C ALA A 52 16.77 -7.71 -8.91
N LYS A 53 17.91 -7.03 -8.74
CA LYS A 53 17.99 -5.74 -8.03
C LYS A 53 17.21 -4.64 -8.74
N THR A 54 17.20 -4.62 -10.08
CA THR A 54 16.42 -3.65 -10.86
C THR A 54 14.91 -3.89 -10.66
N LEU A 55 14.46 -5.14 -10.67
CA LEU A 55 13.06 -5.50 -10.39
C LEU A 55 12.67 -5.15 -8.95
N ALA A 56 13.54 -5.41 -7.97
CA ALA A 56 13.31 -5.04 -6.59
C ALA A 56 13.04 -3.52 -6.43
N LYS A 57 13.86 -2.70 -7.09
CA LYS A 57 13.66 -1.24 -7.13
C LYS A 57 12.36 -0.86 -7.84
N ALA A 58 12.06 -1.50 -8.98
CA ALA A 58 10.86 -1.22 -9.75
C ALA A 58 9.58 -1.53 -8.97
N TYR A 59 9.58 -2.60 -8.16
CA TYR A 59 8.45 -3.02 -7.33
C TYR A 59 8.42 -2.33 -5.96
N LYS A 60 9.43 -1.49 -5.65
CA LYS A 60 9.65 -0.89 -4.33
C LYS A 60 9.63 -1.95 -3.23
N ARG A 61 10.45 -2.99 -3.40
CA ARG A 61 10.63 -4.08 -2.44
C ARG A 61 12.11 -4.27 -2.12
N PRO A 62 12.46 -4.66 -0.88
CA PRO A 62 13.83 -5.06 -0.56
C PRO A 62 14.28 -6.24 -1.43
N PHE A 63 15.51 -6.18 -1.93
CA PHE A 63 16.07 -7.27 -2.76
C PHE A 63 16.08 -8.62 -2.03
N ALA A 64 16.39 -8.59 -0.72
CA ALA A 64 16.41 -9.79 0.12
C ALA A 64 15.05 -10.54 0.15
N LEU A 65 13.94 -9.82 -0.05
CA LEU A 65 12.61 -10.41 -0.05
C LEU A 65 12.43 -11.48 -1.12
N PHE A 66 13.11 -11.37 -2.27
CA PHE A 66 13.00 -12.34 -3.35
C PHE A 66 13.57 -13.73 -3.02
N PHE A 67 14.32 -13.85 -1.93
CA PHE A 67 14.90 -15.09 -1.45
C PHE A 67 14.08 -15.75 -0.34
N LEU A 68 12.95 -15.18 0.03
CA LEU A 68 12.06 -15.83 0.99
C LEU A 68 11.49 -17.13 0.38
N PRO A 69 11.35 -18.20 1.18
CA PRO A 69 10.80 -19.47 0.69
C PRO A 69 9.33 -19.36 0.30
N GLU A 70 8.59 -18.45 0.93
CA GLU A 70 7.16 -18.26 0.75
C GLU A 70 6.82 -16.78 0.57
N ILE A 71 5.63 -16.53 0.00
CA ILE A 71 5.08 -15.18 -0.13
C ILE A 71 4.87 -14.60 1.27
N PRO A 72 5.49 -13.44 1.59
CA PRO A 72 5.29 -12.82 2.89
C PRO A 72 3.84 -12.39 3.07
N ARG A 73 3.36 -12.42 4.31
CA ARG A 73 2.09 -11.80 4.66
C ARG A 73 2.24 -10.30 4.42
N ASP A 74 1.57 -9.83 3.38
CA ASP A 74 1.64 -8.42 3.00
C ASP A 74 0.34 -7.72 3.41
N PHE A 75 0.47 -6.42 3.58
CA PHE A 75 -0.67 -5.56 3.85
C PHE A 75 -1.55 -5.47 2.60
N GLN A 76 -2.85 -5.70 2.79
CA GLN A 76 -3.83 -5.49 1.71
C GLN A 76 -4.29 -4.03 1.73
N PRO A 77 -4.33 -3.35 0.57
CA PRO A 77 -4.88 -2.00 0.51
C PRO A 77 -6.31 -1.99 1.04
N LEU A 78 -6.62 -1.01 1.90
CA LEU A 78 -8.00 -0.80 2.35
C LEU A 78 -8.92 -0.59 1.14
N GLN A 79 -10.08 -1.23 1.19
CA GLN A 79 -11.10 -1.06 0.16
C GLN A 79 -11.66 0.37 0.25
N ASP A 80 -11.68 1.08 -0.89
CA ASP A 80 -12.30 2.40 -0.95
C ASP A 80 -13.82 2.26 -1.14
N PHE A 81 -14.56 2.43 -0.06
CA PHE A 81 -16.03 2.34 -0.05
C PHE A 81 -16.75 3.60 -0.58
N ARG A 82 -16.02 4.67 -0.92
CA ARG A 82 -16.62 5.94 -1.36
C ARG A 82 -17.12 5.93 -2.79
N LYS A 83 -16.78 4.89 -3.57
CA LYS A 83 -17.19 4.76 -4.98
C LYS A 83 -17.80 3.39 -5.24
N SER A 84 -19.03 3.37 -5.70
CA SER A 84 -19.61 2.20 -6.36
C SER A 84 -18.97 2.07 -7.74
N GLY A 85 -18.14 1.06 -7.93
CA GLY A 85 -17.37 0.81 -9.14
C GLY A 85 -15.89 1.09 -8.92
N SER A 86 -15.14 0.06 -8.54
CA SER A 86 -13.71 0.16 -8.29
C SER A 86 -12.94 0.35 -9.60
N LYS A 87 -12.47 1.56 -9.89
CA LYS A 87 -11.31 1.68 -10.77
C LYS A 87 -10.15 1.00 -10.08
N SER A 88 -9.50 0.04 -10.75
CA SER A 88 -8.31 -0.61 -10.22
C SER A 88 -7.24 0.44 -9.87
N LEU A 89 -6.61 0.29 -8.71
CA LEU A 89 -5.52 1.17 -8.29
C LEU A 89 -4.36 1.10 -9.30
N THR A 90 -3.79 2.25 -9.60
CA THR A 90 -2.56 2.32 -10.41
C THR A 90 -1.34 1.87 -9.58
N THR A 91 -0.25 1.52 -10.26
CA THR A 91 1.04 1.21 -9.59
C THR A 91 1.47 2.33 -8.63
N SER A 92 1.34 3.60 -9.06
CA SER A 92 1.70 4.76 -8.23
C SER A 92 0.82 4.87 -6.98
N SER A 93 -0.50 4.67 -7.13
CA SER A 93 -1.42 4.68 -5.99
C SER A 93 -1.09 3.58 -4.97
N VAL A 94 -0.79 2.37 -5.45
CA VAL A 94 -0.38 1.26 -4.59
C VAL A 94 0.89 1.59 -3.82
N PHE A 95 1.87 2.22 -4.45
CA PHE A 95 3.11 2.59 -3.78
C PHE A 95 2.92 3.64 -2.68
N ILE A 96 2.08 4.66 -2.93
CA ILE A 96 1.76 5.68 -1.95
C ILE A 96 1.02 5.06 -0.75
N ILE A 97 0.00 4.24 -1.01
CA ILE A 97 -0.76 3.58 0.04
C ILE A 97 0.17 2.71 0.90
N ARG A 98 1.01 1.90 0.28
CA ARG A 98 1.97 1.03 0.99
C ARG A 98 2.93 1.82 1.87
N GLU A 99 3.46 2.95 1.37
CA GLU A 99 4.36 3.81 2.13
C GLU A 99 3.66 4.41 3.35
N ILE A 100 2.43 4.91 3.18
CA ILE A 100 1.63 5.47 4.29
C ILE A 100 1.36 4.40 5.34
N GLN A 101 1.02 3.18 4.93
CA GLN A 101 0.74 2.07 5.83
C GLN A 101 1.95 1.62 6.62
N GLN A 102 3.14 1.61 6.00
CA GLN A 102 4.39 1.33 6.71
C GLN A 102 4.67 2.39 7.78
N LYS A 103 4.45 3.67 7.46
CA LYS A 103 4.59 4.77 8.45
C LYS A 103 3.55 4.64 9.57
N GLN A 104 2.31 4.30 9.24
CA GLN A 104 1.26 4.08 10.22
C GLN A 104 1.60 2.92 11.17
N ALA A 105 2.06 1.79 10.64
CA ALA A 105 2.48 0.65 11.45
C ALA A 105 3.62 1.04 12.39
N TRP A 106 4.65 1.70 11.87
CA TRP A 106 5.78 2.18 12.68
C TRP A 106 5.34 3.13 13.82
N ILE A 107 4.48 4.11 13.52
CA ILE A 107 3.96 5.03 14.55
C ILE A 107 3.12 4.25 15.58
N SER A 108 2.32 3.28 15.13
CA SER A 108 1.54 2.44 16.04
C SER A 108 2.41 1.64 17.00
N ASP A 109 3.55 1.10 16.51
CA ASP A 109 4.51 0.39 17.33
C ASP A 109 5.15 1.34 18.36
N VAL A 110 5.55 2.55 17.95
CA VAL A 110 6.11 3.56 18.87
C VAL A 110 5.11 3.95 19.95
N TYR A 111 3.83 4.17 19.61
CA TYR A 111 2.80 4.48 20.61
C TYR A 111 2.55 3.30 21.57
N SER A 112 2.59 2.08 21.04
CA SER A 112 2.45 0.87 21.87
C SER A 112 3.61 0.70 22.84
N GLU A 113 4.86 0.95 22.41
CA GLU A 113 6.04 0.92 23.24
C GLU A 113 6.03 1.98 24.33
N ASN A 114 5.51 3.18 24.02
CA ASN A 114 5.36 4.28 24.97
C ASN A 114 4.13 4.16 25.88
N GLN A 115 3.33 3.09 25.72
CA GLN A 115 2.08 2.89 26.46
C GLN A 115 1.06 4.03 26.29
N GLU A 116 1.08 4.67 25.11
CA GLU A 116 0.11 5.72 24.77
C GLU A 116 -1.30 5.14 24.69
N GLU A 117 -2.24 5.82 25.32
CA GLU A 117 -3.64 5.42 25.27
C GLU A 117 -4.22 5.62 23.87
N LYS A 118 -5.02 4.64 23.44
CA LYS A 118 -5.76 4.77 22.16
C LYS A 118 -6.76 5.92 22.25
N LEU A 119 -6.84 6.72 21.19
CA LEU A 119 -7.83 7.79 21.11
C LEU A 119 -9.24 7.21 21.29
N PRO A 120 -10.04 7.74 22.25
CA PRO A 120 -11.31 7.12 22.67
C PRO A 120 -12.39 7.08 21.61
N PHE A 121 -12.23 7.85 20.52
CA PHE A 121 -13.19 7.89 19.41
C PHE A 121 -12.88 6.87 18.31
N VAL A 122 -11.66 6.30 18.27
CA VAL A 122 -11.27 5.33 17.24
C VAL A 122 -11.91 3.98 17.51
N GLY A 123 -12.71 3.50 16.54
CA GLY A 123 -13.43 2.24 16.67
C GLY A 123 -14.66 2.28 17.58
N ARG A 124 -15.11 3.47 17.97
CA ARG A 124 -16.28 3.67 18.85
C ARG A 124 -17.60 3.31 18.17
N TYR A 125 -17.67 3.46 16.85
CA TYR A 125 -18.87 3.25 16.07
C TYR A 125 -18.72 2.10 15.06
N SER A 126 -19.86 1.52 14.70
CA SER A 126 -20.00 0.47 13.71
C SER A 126 -20.90 0.91 12.56
N ILE A 127 -20.95 0.13 11.48
CA ILE A 127 -21.82 0.41 10.32
C ILE A 127 -23.31 0.39 10.65
N ASN A 128 -23.69 -0.20 11.79
CA ASN A 128 -25.09 -0.30 12.24
C ASN A 128 -25.53 0.89 13.12
N ASP A 129 -24.59 1.78 13.47
CA ASP A 129 -24.92 2.94 14.30
C ASP A 129 -25.65 4.02 13.52
N ASN A 130 -26.47 4.79 14.22
CA ASN A 130 -27.24 5.87 13.61
C ASN A 130 -26.30 6.98 13.10
N PRO A 131 -26.33 7.29 11.77
CA PRO A 131 -25.41 8.28 11.18
C PRO A 131 -25.50 9.67 11.81
N GLN A 132 -26.69 10.11 12.24
CA GLN A 132 -26.87 11.43 12.87
C GLN A 132 -26.19 11.49 14.24
N LYS A 133 -26.24 10.40 15.03
CA LYS A 133 -25.53 10.32 16.31
C LYS A 133 -24.02 10.35 16.09
N VAL A 134 -23.53 9.60 15.11
CA VAL A 134 -22.12 9.58 14.75
C VAL A 134 -21.64 10.96 14.33
N ALA A 135 -22.39 11.65 13.46
CA ALA A 135 -22.04 13.00 13.00
C ALA A 135 -22.02 14.01 14.16
N GLN A 136 -22.98 13.95 15.07
CA GLN A 136 -23.03 14.82 16.24
C GLN A 136 -21.84 14.59 17.19
N ASP A 137 -21.45 13.33 17.39
CA ASP A 137 -20.30 13.00 18.25
C ASP A 137 -18.98 13.46 17.61
N ILE A 138 -18.85 13.31 16.29
CA ILE A 138 -17.68 13.83 15.55
C ILE A 138 -17.58 15.35 15.72
N LEU A 139 -18.68 16.08 15.50
CA LEU A 139 -18.69 17.53 15.67
C LEU A 139 -18.30 17.94 17.09
N LYS A 140 -18.82 17.22 18.10
CA LYS A 140 -18.49 17.47 19.50
C LYS A 140 -17.02 17.16 19.82
N THR A 141 -16.51 16.03 19.33
CA THR A 141 -15.12 15.59 19.56
C THR A 141 -14.10 16.55 18.92
N LEU A 142 -14.45 17.12 17.77
CA LEU A 142 -13.62 18.09 17.05
C LEU A 142 -13.92 19.55 17.45
N GLU A 143 -14.84 19.78 18.40
CA GLU A 143 -15.27 21.12 18.84
C GLU A 143 -15.79 22.00 17.67
N ILE A 144 -16.32 21.38 16.62
CA ILE A 144 -16.82 22.06 15.43
C ILE A 144 -18.27 22.51 15.65
N ASN A 145 -18.51 23.82 15.50
CA ASN A 145 -19.88 24.37 15.49
C ASN A 145 -20.29 24.70 14.05
N PRO A 146 -21.17 23.89 13.41
CA PRO A 146 -21.60 24.13 12.03
C PRO A 146 -22.26 25.50 11.81
N ALA A 147 -22.80 26.14 12.85
CA ALA A 147 -23.44 27.44 12.74
C ALA A 147 -22.45 28.59 12.51
N THR A 148 -21.17 28.42 12.86
CA THR A 148 -20.11 29.39 12.63
C THR A 148 -19.54 29.35 11.21
N TYR A 149 -19.73 28.27 10.48
CA TYR A 149 -19.24 28.08 9.10
C TYR A 149 -20.25 28.56 8.06
N LYS A 150 -20.62 29.84 8.13
CA LYS A 150 -21.53 30.48 7.15
C LYS A 150 -20.78 31.35 6.14
N SER A 151 -19.48 31.14 5.94
CA SER A 151 -18.73 31.95 5.01
C SER A 151 -18.83 31.45 3.56
N ASP A 152 -18.68 32.39 2.64
CA ASP A 152 -18.63 32.11 1.20
C ASP A 152 -17.37 31.29 0.80
N ASN A 153 -16.42 31.10 1.72
CA ASN A 153 -15.20 30.32 1.50
C ASN A 153 -14.86 29.45 2.72
N PRO A 154 -15.58 28.33 2.92
CA PRO A 154 -15.39 27.47 4.09
C PRO A 154 -14.00 26.83 4.17
N ILE A 155 -13.29 26.66 3.03
CA ILE A 155 -11.95 26.07 3.02
C ILE A 155 -10.92 26.96 3.73
N LYS A 156 -11.04 28.28 3.59
CA LYS A 156 -10.11 29.24 4.21
C LYS A 156 -10.23 29.24 5.72
N GLU A 157 -11.44 29.10 6.25
CA GLU A 157 -11.70 29.05 7.69
C GLU A 157 -11.28 27.72 8.36
N TRP A 158 -11.00 26.70 7.58
CA TRP A 158 -10.49 25.41 8.08
C TRP A 158 -8.96 25.34 8.15
N ILE A 159 -8.25 26.31 7.56
CA ILE A 159 -6.80 26.35 7.46
C ILE A 159 -6.18 27.32 8.47
N ASP A 160 -6.93 28.32 8.94
CA ASP A 160 -6.53 29.28 9.97
C ASP A 160 -6.91 28.77 11.37
#